data_8537512c3ed080ce9b9831ec5f7067ea
#
_entry.id   8537512c3ed080ce9b9831ec5f7067ea
#
_cell.length_a   1.000
_cell.length_b   1.000
_cell.length_c   1.000
_cell.angle_alpha   90.00
_cell.angle_beta   90.00
_cell.angle_gamma   90.00
#
_symmetry.space_group_name_H-M   'P 1'
#
loop_
_entity.id
_entity.type
_entity.pdbx_description
1 polymer ?
#
loop_
_entity_poly.entity_id
_entity_poly.type
_entity_poly.pdbx_seq_one_letter_code
_entity_poly.pdbx_strand_id
1 'polypeptide(L)'
;MEDIADVLVIGAGASGLAAAIAAHDAGAHVRLIDKSTTVGGTAAISGGVVWAPANAHMAPGERDDDRAAALAYFHALSDDLDDDVLAAFVDGAGEAIAFLEGATPLRFAVLEGYPDYYLDRPGARPNGGRALDTELFDFGRLGAWRERVFTAGPVQRLMLRETPLGGATTLPSMEVFQARIQNDQRGFGQALVGALLAGCLDRGIEPILDAPVRRLLVEGGAVVGVEYAVAGQAQRLMARRGVILATGGFEWNAELTRAFLRGPLTHPASPPMATGDGLKLAQRVGASLGNMTSAWWAPTITPTGGAWPDGSRRSSPVLIERTLPGSLMVNRLGKRFCNEATNYSALAGAFHQFDPNTYDWANLPAWLIFDADYKSRYAVGPAPPGPEAPAWIVSAPSLAALAGRIGCDAAGLEASVARFNSHAMEGRDPDFGRGESAYDIFYGDRSRPGAAGTLGPLRTAPFYAVPITMGALGTNGGVRTDPRGRALDPDGEVIEGLYAAGNVMAAPTGSVYAGAGGTLGPALTFGVISGRHAAQRSNVSTHSLHQSETPAT
;
A
#
# COMPACT_ATOMS: atom_id res chain seq x y z
N MET A 1 26.00 27.02 -13.98
CA MET A 1 24.97 27.61 -13.08
C MET A 1 24.37 26.43 -12.32
N GLU A 2 24.32 26.50 -10.99
CA GLU A 2 23.60 25.50 -10.20
C GLU A 2 22.13 25.50 -10.59
N ASP A 3 21.53 24.32 -10.79
CA ASP A 3 20.10 24.17 -11.05
C ASP A 3 19.35 24.44 -9.73
N ILE A 4 18.45 25.41 -9.71
CA ILE A 4 17.77 25.89 -8.50
C ILE A 4 16.27 25.79 -8.69
N ALA A 5 15.61 25.04 -7.80
CA ALA A 5 14.15 24.98 -7.70
C ALA A 5 13.64 25.83 -6.53
N ASP A 6 12.34 26.10 -6.48
CA ASP A 6 11.69 26.56 -5.25
C ASP A 6 11.41 25.37 -4.34
N VAL A 7 10.81 24.32 -4.89
CA VAL A 7 10.49 23.09 -4.20
C VAL A 7 11.10 21.90 -4.93
N LEU A 8 11.82 21.07 -4.21
CA LEU A 8 12.37 19.82 -4.71
C LEU A 8 11.61 18.62 -4.11
N VAL A 9 11.13 17.74 -4.97
CA VAL A 9 10.44 16.52 -4.56
C VAL A 9 11.33 15.30 -4.87
N ILE A 10 11.53 14.43 -3.87
CA ILE A 10 12.33 13.21 -3.98
C ILE A 10 11.41 12.00 -3.94
N GLY A 11 11.27 11.32 -5.06
CA GLY A 11 10.40 10.16 -5.27
C GLY A 11 9.22 10.49 -6.17
N ALA A 12 9.11 9.78 -7.29
CA ALA A 12 8.05 9.92 -8.30
C ALA A 12 6.93 8.87 -8.12
N GLY A 13 6.61 8.50 -6.86
CA GLY A 13 5.42 7.74 -6.49
C GLY A 13 4.18 8.64 -6.40
N ALA A 14 3.03 8.08 -6.00
CA ALA A 14 1.76 8.82 -5.93
C ALA A 14 1.86 10.10 -5.07
N SER A 15 2.47 10.02 -3.88
CA SER A 15 2.66 11.19 -2.99
C SER A 15 3.55 12.26 -3.60
N GLY A 16 4.64 11.86 -4.26
CA GLY A 16 5.57 12.81 -4.88
C GLY A 16 4.97 13.52 -6.09
N LEU A 17 4.25 12.78 -6.95
CA LEU A 17 3.54 13.38 -8.09
C LEU A 17 2.46 14.37 -7.61
N ALA A 18 1.68 14.00 -6.57
CA ALA A 18 0.68 14.89 -5.96
C ALA A 18 1.33 16.14 -5.35
N ALA A 19 2.47 15.97 -4.64
CA ALA A 19 3.21 17.10 -4.06
C ALA A 19 3.75 18.05 -5.13
N ALA A 20 4.29 17.50 -6.21
CA ALA A 20 4.83 18.31 -7.33
C ALA A 20 3.75 19.14 -8.01
N ILE A 21 2.57 18.55 -8.28
CA ILE A 21 1.41 19.24 -8.84
C ILE A 21 0.95 20.36 -7.90
N ALA A 22 0.77 20.03 -6.61
CA ALA A 22 0.27 20.98 -5.62
C ALA A 22 1.23 22.15 -5.38
N ALA A 23 2.53 21.90 -5.36
CA ALA A 23 3.54 22.94 -5.21
C ALA A 23 3.59 23.85 -6.44
N HIS A 24 3.52 23.30 -7.65
CA HIS A 24 3.50 24.08 -8.89
C HIS A 24 2.26 24.99 -8.95
N ASP A 25 1.08 24.45 -8.66
CA ASP A 25 -0.17 25.22 -8.73
C ASP A 25 -0.27 26.28 -7.63
N ALA A 26 0.53 26.15 -6.56
CA ALA A 26 0.76 27.20 -5.57
C ALA A 26 1.86 28.20 -5.96
N GLY A 27 2.36 28.15 -7.21
CA GLY A 27 3.29 29.13 -7.80
C GLY A 27 4.78 28.83 -7.61
N ALA A 28 5.16 27.61 -7.23
CA ALA A 28 6.57 27.23 -7.09
C ALA A 28 7.16 26.67 -8.40
N HIS A 29 8.43 26.97 -8.65
CA HIS A 29 9.23 26.21 -9.61
C HIS A 29 9.64 24.88 -8.99
N VAL A 30 9.17 23.75 -9.56
CA VAL A 30 9.31 22.41 -8.99
C VAL A 30 10.29 21.56 -9.80
N ARG A 31 11.14 20.82 -9.09
CA ARG A 31 11.92 19.71 -9.66
C ARG A 31 11.55 18.43 -8.95
N LEU A 32 11.35 17.37 -9.73
CA LEU A 32 11.00 16.02 -9.25
C LEU A 32 12.10 15.05 -9.65
N ILE A 33 12.61 14.29 -8.69
CA ILE A 33 13.75 13.39 -8.88
C ILE A 33 13.42 11.99 -8.33
N ASP A 34 13.81 10.92 -9.03
CA ASP A 34 13.65 9.54 -8.57
C ASP A 34 14.91 8.71 -8.86
N LYS A 35 15.23 7.78 -7.97
CA LYS A 35 16.33 6.82 -8.15
C LYS A 35 16.05 5.75 -9.18
N SER A 36 14.78 5.48 -9.45
CA SER A 36 14.33 4.45 -10.39
C SER A 36 14.41 4.96 -11.84
N THR A 37 14.51 4.03 -12.76
CA THR A 37 14.37 4.28 -14.20
C THR A 37 12.91 4.48 -14.64
N THR A 38 11.96 4.29 -13.71
CA THR A 38 10.51 4.35 -13.94
C THR A 38 9.79 5.16 -12.85
N VAL A 39 8.64 5.69 -13.19
CA VAL A 39 7.73 6.44 -12.31
C VAL A 39 6.70 5.52 -11.67
N GLY A 40 6.27 5.82 -10.45
CA GLY A 40 5.09 5.25 -9.80
C GLY A 40 5.39 4.30 -8.65
N GLY A 41 6.53 3.60 -8.65
CA GLY A 41 6.90 2.69 -7.55
C GLY A 41 5.79 1.71 -7.17
N THR A 42 5.54 1.52 -5.88
CA THR A 42 4.49 0.63 -5.36
C THR A 42 3.09 1.06 -5.78
N ALA A 43 2.82 2.36 -5.91
CA ALA A 43 1.51 2.85 -6.31
C ALA A 43 1.11 2.34 -7.70
N ALA A 44 2.04 2.23 -8.66
CA ALA A 44 1.77 1.76 -10.01
C ALA A 44 1.30 0.30 -10.11
N ILE A 45 1.60 -0.54 -9.12
CA ILE A 45 1.18 -1.95 -9.08
C ILE A 45 0.06 -2.22 -8.06
N SER A 46 -0.41 -1.19 -7.38
CA SER A 46 -1.50 -1.28 -6.40
C SER A 46 -2.86 -1.44 -7.05
N GLY A 47 -3.90 -1.67 -6.24
CA GLY A 47 -5.29 -1.63 -6.70
C GLY A 47 -5.77 -0.24 -7.14
N GLY A 48 -4.99 0.82 -6.94
CA GLY A 48 -5.37 2.20 -7.28
C GLY A 48 -6.47 2.80 -6.40
N VAL A 49 -6.86 2.11 -5.33
CA VAL A 49 -7.93 2.57 -4.42
C VAL A 49 -7.38 3.59 -3.43
N VAL A 50 -8.19 4.60 -3.15
CA VAL A 50 -7.88 5.66 -2.19
C VAL A 50 -8.96 5.68 -1.11
N TRP A 51 -8.57 5.62 0.16
CA TRP A 51 -9.48 5.80 1.28
C TRP A 51 -9.48 7.28 1.70
N ALA A 52 -10.60 7.95 1.51
CA ALA A 52 -10.75 9.37 1.77
C ALA A 52 -12.08 9.64 2.51
N PRO A 53 -12.04 10.02 3.80
CA PRO A 53 -13.25 10.45 4.49
C PRO A 53 -13.74 11.80 3.95
N ALA A 54 -15.00 12.06 4.14
CA ALA A 54 -15.70 13.31 3.75
C ALA A 54 -15.44 13.75 2.29
N ASN A 55 -15.24 12.78 1.39
CA ASN A 55 -14.95 13.07 -0.01
C ASN A 55 -16.19 13.53 -0.80
N ALA A 56 -15.97 14.23 -1.92
CA ALA A 56 -17.05 14.84 -2.71
C ALA A 56 -17.93 13.83 -3.47
N HIS A 57 -17.52 12.55 -3.55
CA HIS A 57 -18.30 11.48 -4.18
C HIS A 57 -19.34 10.86 -3.24
N MET A 58 -19.27 11.15 -1.92
CA MET A 58 -20.29 10.74 -0.97
C MET A 58 -21.56 11.58 -1.14
N ALA A 59 -22.72 11.01 -0.80
CA ALA A 59 -23.96 11.78 -0.72
C ALA A 59 -23.78 12.95 0.29
N PRO A 60 -24.37 14.15 0.02
CA PRO A 60 -24.13 15.33 0.87
C PRO A 60 -24.38 15.10 2.36
N GLY A 61 -25.51 14.48 2.75
CA GLY A 61 -25.80 14.19 4.16
C GLY A 61 -24.85 13.18 4.80
N GLU A 62 -24.35 12.22 4.04
CA GLU A 62 -23.35 11.27 4.55
C GLU A 62 -21.98 11.91 4.73
N ARG A 63 -21.62 12.83 3.84
CA ARG A 63 -20.36 13.56 3.86
C ARG A 63 -20.25 14.49 5.08
N ASP A 64 -21.35 15.18 5.42
CA ASP A 64 -21.35 16.17 6.49
C ASP A 64 -21.05 15.54 7.87
N ASP A 65 -21.52 14.33 8.11
CA ASP A 65 -21.27 13.57 9.35
C ASP A 65 -19.97 12.76 9.33
N ASP A 66 -19.34 12.58 8.17
CA ASP A 66 -18.27 11.61 8.01
C ASP A 66 -16.95 12.02 8.68
N ARG A 67 -16.69 13.32 8.83
CA ARG A 67 -15.51 13.81 9.56
C ARG A 67 -15.49 13.29 11.00
N ALA A 68 -16.56 13.52 11.74
CA ALA A 68 -16.68 13.08 13.14
C ALA A 68 -16.64 11.54 13.24
N ALA A 69 -17.32 10.86 12.32
CA ALA A 69 -17.33 9.41 12.24
C ALA A 69 -15.92 8.85 11.96
N ALA A 70 -15.17 9.43 11.03
CA ALA A 70 -13.80 8.98 10.72
C ALA A 70 -12.86 9.15 11.92
N LEU A 71 -12.89 10.28 12.62
CA LEU A 71 -12.10 10.49 13.84
C LEU A 71 -12.48 9.48 14.93
N ALA A 72 -13.78 9.30 15.20
CA ALA A 72 -14.25 8.30 16.16
C ALA A 72 -13.81 6.88 15.81
N TYR A 73 -13.77 6.56 14.50
CA TYR A 73 -13.32 5.26 14.02
C TYR A 73 -11.84 5.02 14.29
N PHE A 74 -10.96 5.98 14.02
CA PHE A 74 -9.54 5.85 14.32
C PHE A 74 -9.25 5.76 15.82
N HIS A 75 -9.88 6.61 16.63
CA HIS A 75 -9.72 6.57 18.10
C HIS A 75 -10.26 5.28 18.72
N ALA A 76 -11.27 4.64 18.11
CA ALA A 76 -11.73 3.33 18.57
C ALA A 76 -10.78 2.16 18.21
N LEU A 77 -9.79 2.41 17.34
CA LEU A 77 -8.84 1.41 16.85
C LEU A 77 -7.43 1.57 17.44
N SER A 78 -7.06 2.75 17.91
CA SER A 78 -5.73 3.01 18.47
C SER A 78 -5.77 4.18 19.45
N ASP A 79 -5.04 4.03 20.57
CA ASP A 79 -4.81 5.09 21.56
C ASP A 79 -3.48 5.83 21.30
N ASP A 80 -2.67 5.37 20.35
CA ASP A 80 -1.34 5.93 20.02
C ASP A 80 -1.40 6.66 18.66
N LEU A 81 -2.16 7.75 18.61
CA LEU A 81 -2.34 8.60 17.45
C LEU A 81 -1.91 10.03 17.76
N ASP A 82 -1.30 10.70 16.80
CA ASP A 82 -1.11 12.14 16.85
C ASP A 82 -2.39 12.81 16.35
N ASP A 83 -3.18 13.38 17.27
CA ASP A 83 -4.50 13.92 16.98
C ASP A 83 -4.48 15.05 15.95
N ASP A 84 -3.47 15.90 15.97
CA ASP A 84 -3.34 17.01 15.04
C ASP A 84 -3.02 16.54 13.63
N VAL A 85 -2.14 15.54 13.50
CA VAL A 85 -1.76 14.95 12.22
C VAL A 85 -2.90 14.09 11.66
N LEU A 86 -3.61 13.34 12.52
CA LEU A 86 -4.80 12.60 12.14
C LEU A 86 -5.92 13.54 11.66
N ALA A 87 -6.18 14.63 12.40
CA ALA A 87 -7.18 15.62 12.00
C ALA A 87 -6.82 16.27 10.66
N ALA A 88 -5.55 16.61 10.43
CA ALA A 88 -5.09 17.14 9.14
C ALA A 88 -5.31 16.15 7.99
N PHE A 89 -5.14 14.85 8.22
CA PHE A 89 -5.48 13.82 7.24
C PHE A 89 -6.98 13.79 6.96
N VAL A 90 -7.82 13.68 8.00
CA VAL A 90 -9.27 13.55 7.85
C VAL A 90 -9.88 14.79 7.19
N ASP A 91 -9.43 15.99 7.59
CA ASP A 91 -9.89 17.26 7.03
C ASP A 91 -9.39 17.49 5.60
N GLY A 92 -8.14 17.09 5.32
CA GLY A 92 -7.50 17.33 4.04
C GLY A 92 -7.82 16.30 2.96
N ALA A 93 -8.29 15.10 3.31
CA ALA A 93 -8.42 13.99 2.36
C ALA A 93 -9.42 14.30 1.23
N GLY A 94 -10.63 14.73 1.56
CA GLY A 94 -11.65 15.08 0.58
C GLY A 94 -11.22 16.24 -0.33
N GLU A 95 -10.57 17.26 0.24
CA GLU A 95 -10.04 18.40 -0.51
C GLU A 95 -8.89 17.99 -1.45
N ALA A 96 -7.97 17.15 -0.99
CA ALA A 96 -6.86 16.66 -1.80
C ALA A 96 -7.35 15.87 -3.02
N ILE A 97 -8.36 15.02 -2.84
CA ILE A 97 -8.98 14.28 -3.95
C ILE A 97 -9.64 15.24 -4.93
N ALA A 98 -10.48 16.15 -4.47
CA ALA A 98 -11.15 17.14 -5.33
C ALA A 98 -10.13 18.03 -6.08
N PHE A 99 -9.05 18.44 -5.42
CA PHE A 99 -7.97 19.19 -6.06
C PHE A 99 -7.30 18.37 -7.18
N LEU A 100 -6.91 17.13 -6.92
CA LEU A 100 -6.24 16.28 -7.89
C LEU A 100 -7.14 15.97 -9.10
N GLU A 101 -8.43 15.74 -8.90
CA GLU A 101 -9.39 15.56 -9.98
C GLU A 101 -9.59 16.84 -10.81
N GLY A 102 -9.60 17.99 -10.16
CA GLY A 102 -9.67 19.29 -10.86
C GLY A 102 -8.41 19.67 -11.62
N ALA A 103 -7.25 19.29 -11.10
CA ALA A 103 -5.93 19.70 -11.58
C ALA A 103 -5.30 18.72 -12.59
N THR A 104 -5.84 17.51 -12.73
CA THR A 104 -5.29 16.42 -13.55
C THR A 104 -6.39 15.64 -14.26
N PRO A 105 -6.07 14.74 -15.20
CA PRO A 105 -7.06 13.81 -15.76
C PRO A 105 -7.48 12.67 -14.81
N LEU A 106 -6.95 12.61 -13.59
CA LEU A 106 -7.36 11.62 -12.58
C LEU A 106 -8.86 11.74 -12.28
N ARG A 107 -9.54 10.61 -12.22
CA ARG A 107 -10.96 10.52 -11.83
C ARG A 107 -11.17 9.33 -10.93
N PHE A 108 -12.08 9.48 -9.98
CA PHE A 108 -12.48 8.44 -9.06
C PHE A 108 -13.99 8.15 -9.14
N ALA A 109 -14.36 6.97 -8.66
CA ALA A 109 -15.73 6.61 -8.35
C ALA A 109 -15.79 5.87 -7.01
N VAL A 110 -16.89 6.01 -6.27
CA VAL A 110 -17.10 5.24 -5.04
C VAL A 110 -17.12 3.75 -5.36
N LEU A 111 -16.43 2.96 -4.53
CA LEU A 111 -16.63 1.51 -4.51
C LEU A 111 -17.91 1.21 -3.74
N GLU A 112 -18.97 0.92 -4.49
CA GLU A 112 -20.30 0.69 -3.94
C GLU A 112 -20.33 -0.50 -2.98
N GLY A 113 -20.84 -0.27 -1.77
CA GLY A 113 -20.98 -1.30 -0.73
C GLY A 113 -19.65 -1.84 -0.20
N TYR A 114 -18.53 -1.18 -0.47
CA TYR A 114 -17.21 -1.60 0.00
C TYR A 114 -16.99 -1.16 1.44
N PRO A 115 -17.04 -2.08 2.43
CA PRO A 115 -17.06 -1.72 3.83
C PRO A 115 -15.69 -1.25 4.36
N ASP A 116 -15.68 -0.46 5.43
CA ASP A 116 -14.50 -0.30 6.27
C ASP A 116 -14.09 -1.64 6.90
N TYR A 117 -12.86 -1.75 7.41
CA TYR A 117 -12.30 -3.03 7.82
C TYR A 117 -12.73 -3.52 9.20
N TYR A 118 -13.19 -2.63 10.11
CA TYR A 118 -13.55 -2.95 11.49
C TYR A 118 -14.97 -2.46 11.80
N LEU A 119 -15.96 -3.19 11.33
CA LEU A 119 -17.37 -2.76 11.28
C LEU A 119 -18.07 -2.68 12.65
N ASP A 120 -17.52 -3.32 13.66
CA ASP A 120 -17.99 -3.28 15.05
C ASP A 120 -17.50 -2.03 15.82
N ARG A 121 -16.68 -1.19 15.17
CA ARG A 121 -16.13 0.03 15.79
C ARG A 121 -16.99 1.26 15.51
N PRO A 122 -17.11 2.17 16.51
CA PRO A 122 -17.77 3.46 16.31
C PRO A 122 -17.22 4.19 15.07
N GLY A 123 -18.10 4.77 14.30
CA GLY A 123 -17.73 5.53 13.10
C GLY A 123 -17.35 4.73 11.86
N ALA A 124 -17.37 3.38 11.93
CA ALA A 124 -17.19 2.52 10.77
C ALA A 124 -18.36 2.65 9.78
N ARG A 125 -18.08 2.49 8.48
CA ARG A 125 -19.08 2.51 7.41
C ARG A 125 -19.26 1.13 6.78
N PRO A 126 -20.32 0.40 7.13
CA PRO A 126 -20.57 -0.93 6.57
C PRO A 126 -20.98 -0.90 5.09
N ASN A 127 -21.56 0.21 4.64
CA ASN A 127 -22.03 0.38 3.26
C ASN A 127 -21.01 1.12 2.36
N GLY A 128 -19.81 1.41 2.87
CA GLY A 128 -18.76 2.09 2.11
C GLY A 128 -18.93 3.62 2.06
N GLY A 129 -18.43 4.20 0.97
CA GLY A 129 -18.41 5.65 0.72
C GLY A 129 -17.01 6.27 0.82
N ARG A 130 -16.12 5.71 1.64
CA ARG A 130 -14.74 6.23 1.83
C ARG A 130 -13.72 5.64 0.86
N ALA A 131 -13.97 4.43 0.31
CA ALA A 131 -13.08 3.80 -0.66
C ALA A 131 -13.43 4.26 -2.09
N LEU A 132 -12.48 4.87 -2.76
CA LEU A 132 -12.60 5.40 -4.12
C LEU A 132 -11.75 4.59 -5.08
N ASP A 133 -12.36 4.08 -6.14
CA ASP A 133 -11.71 3.35 -7.23
C ASP A 133 -11.23 4.31 -8.31
N THR A 134 -10.04 4.11 -8.83
CA THR A 134 -9.50 4.93 -9.93
C THR A 134 -10.16 4.51 -11.25
N GLU A 135 -10.67 5.49 -12.00
CA GLU A 135 -11.18 5.32 -13.36
C GLU A 135 -10.06 4.96 -14.35
N LEU A 136 -10.44 4.36 -15.49
CA LEU A 136 -9.49 4.07 -16.55
C LEU A 136 -8.81 5.36 -17.06
N PHE A 137 -7.52 5.27 -17.34
CA PHE A 137 -6.75 6.35 -17.93
C PHE A 137 -6.15 5.94 -19.28
N ASP A 138 -6.24 6.85 -20.27
CA ASP A 138 -5.64 6.67 -21.59
C ASP A 138 -4.15 7.00 -21.57
N PHE A 139 -3.32 5.98 -21.67
CA PHE A 139 -1.85 6.10 -21.66
C PHE A 139 -1.29 6.72 -22.95
N GLY A 140 -2.07 6.81 -24.02
CA GLY A 140 -1.70 7.56 -25.22
C GLY A 140 -1.36 9.02 -24.93
N ARG A 141 -2.00 9.62 -23.91
CA ARG A 141 -1.71 11.00 -23.44
C ARG A 141 -0.31 11.20 -22.90
N LEU A 142 0.36 10.13 -22.45
CA LEU A 142 1.70 10.24 -21.90
C LEU A 142 2.81 10.26 -22.97
N GLY A 143 2.49 10.01 -24.23
CA GLY A 143 3.50 9.93 -25.29
C GLY A 143 4.59 8.92 -24.95
N ALA A 144 5.85 9.33 -25.02
CA ALA A 144 7.00 8.46 -24.69
C ALA A 144 7.07 8.07 -23.20
N TRP A 145 6.46 8.84 -22.30
CA TRP A 145 6.45 8.58 -20.87
C TRP A 145 5.62 7.35 -20.49
N ARG A 146 4.73 6.86 -21.36
CA ARG A 146 3.95 5.64 -21.10
C ARG A 146 4.81 4.41 -20.81
N GLU A 147 6.01 4.33 -21.39
CA GLU A 147 6.99 3.26 -21.18
C GLU A 147 7.81 3.47 -19.89
N ARG A 148 7.70 4.64 -19.28
CA ARG A 148 8.38 5.00 -18.04
C ARG A 148 7.51 4.80 -16.79
N VAL A 149 6.25 4.41 -16.94
CA VAL A 149 5.41 4.02 -15.79
C VAL A 149 5.73 2.57 -15.42
N PHE A 150 6.06 2.36 -14.15
CA PHE A 150 6.44 1.04 -13.66
C PHE A 150 5.35 0.00 -13.89
N THR A 151 5.74 -1.16 -14.36
CA THR A 151 4.87 -2.33 -14.51
C THR A 151 5.62 -3.60 -14.12
N ALA A 152 4.93 -4.53 -13.49
CA ALA A 152 5.51 -5.77 -13.00
C ALA A 152 4.66 -6.98 -13.45
N GLY A 153 4.43 -7.09 -14.72
CA GLY A 153 3.62 -8.16 -15.32
C GLY A 153 2.64 -7.61 -16.37
N PRO A 154 1.50 -8.28 -16.59
CA PRO A 154 0.51 -7.82 -17.56
C PRO A 154 0.02 -6.40 -17.24
N VAL A 155 -0.17 -5.60 -18.28
CA VAL A 155 -0.74 -4.27 -18.15
C VAL A 155 -2.13 -4.35 -17.53
N GLN A 156 -2.38 -3.54 -16.52
CA GLN A 156 -3.65 -3.51 -15.78
C GLN A 156 -4.75 -2.86 -16.64
N ARG A 157 -5.74 -3.63 -17.06
CA ARG A 157 -6.83 -3.19 -17.97
C ARG A 157 -8.19 -3.12 -17.31
N LEU A 158 -8.26 -3.38 -16.00
CA LEU A 158 -9.48 -3.40 -15.21
C LEU A 158 -9.48 -2.27 -14.19
N MET A 159 -10.65 -1.84 -13.79
CA MET A 159 -10.89 -1.11 -12.54
C MET A 159 -11.11 -2.10 -11.40
N LEU A 160 -10.86 -1.72 -10.15
CA LEU A 160 -11.02 -2.64 -9.04
C LEU A 160 -12.46 -3.14 -8.92
N ARG A 161 -13.45 -2.26 -9.09
CA ARG A 161 -14.88 -2.61 -9.07
C ARG A 161 -15.30 -3.63 -10.12
N GLU A 162 -14.48 -3.90 -11.14
CA GLU A 162 -14.71 -4.92 -12.15
C GLU A 162 -14.10 -6.28 -11.81
N THR A 163 -13.53 -6.42 -10.64
CA THR A 163 -12.88 -7.64 -10.15
C THR A 163 -13.60 -8.19 -8.93
N PRO A 164 -13.42 -9.47 -8.61
CA PRO A 164 -13.95 -10.03 -7.35
C PRO A 164 -13.47 -9.27 -6.11
N LEU A 165 -12.25 -8.74 -6.11
CA LEU A 165 -11.72 -7.92 -4.99
C LEU A 165 -12.53 -6.63 -4.80
N GLY A 166 -13.04 -6.03 -5.87
CA GLY A 166 -13.91 -4.86 -5.83
C GLY A 166 -15.40 -5.20 -5.77
N GLY A 167 -15.74 -6.49 -5.64
CA GLY A 167 -17.11 -6.96 -5.48
C GLY A 167 -17.84 -7.39 -6.76
N ALA A 168 -17.17 -7.41 -7.92
CA ALA A 168 -17.77 -7.92 -9.14
C ALA A 168 -17.95 -9.45 -9.10
N THR A 169 -19.04 -9.92 -9.64
CA THR A 169 -19.32 -11.36 -9.84
C THR A 169 -18.97 -11.84 -11.25
N THR A 170 -18.76 -10.91 -12.17
CA THR A 170 -18.40 -11.19 -13.58
C THR A 170 -17.36 -10.19 -14.04
N LEU A 171 -16.42 -10.64 -14.87
CA LEU A 171 -15.46 -9.77 -15.54
C LEU A 171 -16.10 -9.08 -16.75
N PRO A 172 -15.57 -7.93 -17.22
CA PRO A 172 -15.94 -7.32 -18.49
C PRO A 172 -15.82 -8.28 -19.66
N SER A 173 -16.64 -8.09 -20.69
CA SER A 173 -16.57 -8.92 -21.90
C SER A 173 -15.21 -8.81 -22.59
N MET A 174 -14.87 -9.83 -23.38
CA MET A 174 -13.62 -9.83 -24.16
C MET A 174 -13.57 -8.66 -25.16
N GLU A 175 -14.70 -8.23 -25.68
CA GLU A 175 -14.81 -7.06 -26.57
C GLU A 175 -14.39 -5.77 -25.84
N VAL A 176 -14.91 -5.54 -24.63
CA VAL A 176 -14.52 -4.39 -23.79
C VAL A 176 -13.03 -4.45 -23.48
N PHE A 177 -12.52 -5.64 -23.16
CA PHE A 177 -11.09 -5.81 -22.84
C PHE A 177 -10.20 -5.52 -24.07
N GLN A 178 -10.59 -6.00 -25.27
CA GLN A 178 -9.87 -5.70 -26.51
C GLN A 178 -9.88 -4.20 -26.87
N ALA A 179 -11.02 -3.53 -26.69
CA ALA A 179 -11.12 -2.09 -26.92
C ALA A 179 -10.16 -1.31 -26.01
N ARG A 180 -10.03 -1.72 -24.72
CA ARG A 180 -9.06 -1.11 -23.80
C ARG A 180 -7.62 -1.36 -24.20
N ILE A 181 -7.30 -2.52 -24.77
CA ILE A 181 -5.96 -2.81 -25.29
C ILE A 181 -5.65 -1.89 -26.47
N GLN A 182 -6.58 -1.77 -27.43
CA GLN A 182 -6.42 -0.95 -28.64
C GLN A 182 -6.21 0.54 -28.31
N ASN A 183 -6.92 1.04 -27.31
CA ASN A 183 -6.85 2.44 -26.87
C ASN A 183 -5.83 2.69 -25.75
N ASP A 184 -4.99 1.72 -25.41
CA ASP A 184 -4.06 1.73 -24.27
C ASP A 184 -4.69 2.30 -22.98
N GLN A 185 -5.95 1.96 -22.72
CA GLN A 185 -6.60 2.31 -21.46
C GLN A 185 -6.09 1.38 -20.36
N ARG A 186 -5.64 1.97 -19.25
CA ARG A 186 -5.14 1.22 -18.09
C ARG A 186 -5.96 1.56 -16.85
N GLY A 187 -6.03 0.60 -15.93
CA GLY A 187 -6.74 0.71 -14.65
C GLY A 187 -5.83 0.61 -13.44
N PHE A 188 -6.42 0.40 -12.27
CA PHE A 188 -5.72 0.23 -11.01
C PHE A 188 -4.68 1.33 -10.75
N GLY A 189 -3.58 0.97 -10.09
CA GLY A 189 -2.47 1.86 -9.78
C GLY A 189 -1.79 2.46 -11.01
N GLN A 190 -1.83 1.78 -12.18
CA GLN A 190 -1.31 2.37 -13.41
C GLN A 190 -2.13 3.58 -13.87
N ALA A 191 -3.46 3.51 -13.76
CA ALA A 191 -4.33 4.66 -14.06
C ALA A 191 -4.05 5.83 -13.11
N LEU A 192 -3.96 5.57 -11.81
CA LEU A 192 -3.64 6.57 -10.79
C LEU A 192 -2.33 7.31 -11.10
N VAL A 193 -1.26 6.54 -11.28
CA VAL A 193 0.08 7.08 -11.54
C VAL A 193 0.14 7.76 -12.90
N GLY A 194 -0.45 7.14 -13.93
CA GLY A 194 -0.46 7.71 -15.29
C GLY A 194 -1.17 9.06 -15.34
N ALA A 195 -2.32 9.19 -14.68
CA ALA A 195 -3.08 10.43 -14.63
C ALA A 195 -2.35 11.54 -13.83
N LEU A 196 -1.71 11.18 -12.71
CA LEU A 196 -0.87 12.13 -11.94
C LEU A 196 0.38 12.54 -12.73
N LEU A 197 1.03 11.61 -13.42
CA LEU A 197 2.17 11.92 -14.27
C LEU A 197 1.77 12.86 -15.41
N ALA A 198 0.63 12.61 -16.06
CA ALA A 198 0.10 13.55 -17.07
C ALA A 198 -0.07 14.94 -16.48
N GLY A 199 -0.63 15.06 -15.27
CA GLY A 199 -0.74 16.33 -14.56
C GLY A 199 0.60 17.03 -14.32
N CYS A 200 1.67 16.29 -14.02
CA CYS A 200 3.03 16.84 -13.94
C CYS A 200 3.55 17.30 -15.31
N LEU A 201 3.40 16.48 -16.33
CA LEU A 201 3.86 16.80 -17.70
C LEU A 201 3.14 18.01 -18.30
N ASP A 202 1.82 18.15 -18.06
CA ASP A 202 1.03 19.32 -18.47
C ASP A 202 1.56 20.64 -17.85
N ARG A 203 2.33 20.56 -16.75
CA ARG A 203 3.00 21.67 -16.05
C ARG A 203 4.48 21.82 -16.40
N GLY A 204 4.99 21.02 -17.34
CA GLY A 204 6.41 20.98 -17.66
C GLY A 204 7.29 20.35 -16.58
N ILE A 205 6.69 19.61 -15.62
CA ILE A 205 7.44 18.88 -14.58
C ILE A 205 7.77 17.50 -15.14
N GLU A 206 8.97 17.35 -15.69
CA GLU A 206 9.49 16.05 -16.12
C GLU A 206 10.35 15.43 -15.01
N PRO A 207 10.01 14.20 -14.53
CA PRO A 207 10.81 13.52 -13.52
C PRO A 207 12.25 13.23 -13.98
N ILE A 208 13.23 13.59 -13.16
CA ILE A 208 14.64 13.20 -13.36
C ILE A 208 14.78 11.78 -12.81
N LEU A 209 14.89 10.81 -13.69
CA LEU A 209 14.99 9.39 -13.34
C LEU A 209 16.44 8.91 -13.28
N ASP A 210 16.66 7.70 -12.70
CA ASP A 210 17.99 7.12 -12.48
C ASP A 210 18.92 8.07 -11.71
N ALA A 211 18.35 8.77 -10.74
CA ALA A 211 18.98 9.87 -10.04
C ALA A 211 18.89 9.70 -8.50
N PRO A 212 19.60 8.71 -7.91
CA PRO A 212 19.55 8.47 -6.47
C PRO A 212 20.13 9.64 -5.67
N VAL A 213 19.35 10.17 -4.75
CA VAL A 213 19.80 11.18 -3.77
C VAL A 213 20.69 10.52 -2.74
N ARG A 214 21.84 11.14 -2.46
CA ARG A 214 22.86 10.63 -1.55
C ARG A 214 22.90 11.39 -0.22
N ARG A 215 22.60 12.69 -0.26
CA ARG A 215 22.67 13.57 0.91
C ARG A 215 21.69 14.74 0.77
N LEU A 216 21.12 15.17 1.90
CA LEU A 216 20.49 16.48 2.06
C LEU A 216 21.57 17.53 2.31
N LEU A 217 21.44 18.68 1.68
CA LEU A 217 22.31 19.83 1.90
C LEU A 217 21.67 20.70 2.98
N VAL A 218 22.48 21.07 3.99
CA VAL A 218 22.01 21.84 5.15
C VAL A 218 22.87 23.11 5.26
N GLU A 219 22.20 24.26 5.38
CA GLU A 219 22.83 25.56 5.62
C GLU A 219 22.05 26.29 6.73
N GLY A 220 22.75 26.82 7.73
CA GLY A 220 22.12 27.54 8.84
C GLY A 220 21.08 26.73 9.61
N GLY A 221 21.19 25.40 9.64
CA GLY A 221 20.21 24.50 10.27
C GLY A 221 19.01 24.14 9.39
N ALA A 222 18.88 24.70 8.18
CA ALA A 222 17.80 24.41 7.27
C ALA A 222 18.25 23.52 6.10
N VAL A 223 17.36 22.63 5.63
CA VAL A 223 17.58 21.85 4.41
C VAL A 223 17.34 22.75 3.20
N VAL A 224 18.38 22.90 2.35
CA VAL A 224 18.41 23.83 1.20
C VAL A 224 18.63 23.14 -0.14
N GLY A 225 18.65 21.80 -0.18
CA GLY A 225 18.87 21.07 -1.42
C GLY A 225 19.33 19.65 -1.21
N VAL A 226 19.81 19.04 -2.28
CA VAL A 226 20.30 17.65 -2.29
C VAL A 226 21.58 17.50 -3.09
N GLU A 227 22.34 16.48 -2.73
CA GLU A 227 23.37 15.88 -3.58
C GLU A 227 22.82 14.55 -4.12
N TYR A 228 22.85 14.39 -5.42
CA TYR A 228 22.36 13.21 -6.12
C TYR A 228 23.36 12.74 -7.18
N ALA A 229 23.18 11.54 -7.72
CA ALA A 229 24.09 10.99 -8.71
C ALA A 229 23.35 10.81 -10.06
N VAL A 230 23.97 11.22 -11.17
CA VAL A 230 23.52 10.91 -12.53
C VAL A 230 24.70 10.33 -13.29
N ALA A 231 24.53 9.18 -13.91
CA ALA A 231 25.60 8.45 -14.59
C ALA A 231 26.89 8.30 -13.74
N GLY A 232 26.71 8.13 -12.42
CA GLY A 232 27.82 7.97 -11.46
C GLY A 232 28.49 9.29 -11.03
N GLN A 233 28.11 10.42 -11.58
CA GLN A 233 28.64 11.74 -11.22
C GLN A 233 27.78 12.43 -10.18
N ALA A 234 28.38 12.97 -9.12
CA ALA A 234 27.69 13.76 -8.11
C ALA A 234 27.27 15.12 -8.69
N GLN A 235 26.02 15.47 -8.48
CA GLN A 235 25.41 16.76 -8.83
C GLN A 235 24.69 17.34 -7.63
N ARG A 236 24.48 18.65 -7.63
CA ARG A 236 23.71 19.37 -6.61
C ARG A 236 22.50 20.03 -7.22
N LEU A 237 21.40 20.01 -6.49
CA LEU A 237 20.16 20.68 -6.82
C LEU A 237 19.69 21.44 -5.58
N MET A 238 19.61 22.77 -5.69
CA MET A 238 19.23 23.64 -4.58
C MET A 238 17.71 23.84 -4.56
N ALA A 239 17.15 24.01 -3.35
CA ALA A 239 15.74 24.29 -3.13
C ALA A 239 15.59 25.54 -2.24
N ARG A 240 14.97 26.60 -2.77
CA ARG A 240 14.78 27.86 -2.03
C ARG A 240 13.79 27.75 -0.88
N ARG A 241 12.78 26.88 -0.99
CA ARG A 241 11.64 26.83 -0.06
C ARG A 241 11.52 25.50 0.66
N GLY A 242 11.89 24.39 0.05
CA GLY A 242 11.86 23.11 0.74
C GLY A 242 12.14 21.89 -0.12
N VAL A 243 12.48 20.80 0.57
CA VAL A 243 12.70 19.46 0.04
C VAL A 243 11.64 18.54 0.61
N ILE A 244 10.88 17.87 -0.26
CA ILE A 244 9.82 16.93 0.13
C ILE A 244 10.30 15.50 -0.13
N LEU A 245 10.41 14.71 0.93
CA LEU A 245 10.68 13.29 0.85
C LEU A 245 9.37 12.54 0.53
N ALA A 246 9.35 11.80 -0.60
CA ALA A 246 8.24 10.98 -1.06
C ALA A 246 8.73 9.60 -1.53
N THR A 247 9.75 9.06 -0.86
CA THR A 247 10.61 7.96 -1.31
C THR A 247 10.09 6.57 -1.00
N GLY A 248 8.86 6.45 -0.47
CA GLY A 248 8.29 5.18 -0.06
C GLY A 248 8.88 4.66 1.26
N GLY A 249 8.59 3.41 1.57
CA GLY A 249 8.96 2.75 2.83
C GLY A 249 10.34 2.10 2.84
N PHE A 250 10.52 1.14 3.76
CA PHE A 250 11.80 0.43 3.96
C PHE A 250 11.67 -1.11 3.97
N GLU A 251 10.58 -1.64 3.49
CA GLU A 251 10.25 -3.07 3.54
C GLU A 251 11.24 -3.97 2.79
N TRP A 252 12.02 -3.43 1.86
CA TRP A 252 13.10 -4.14 1.16
C TRP A 252 14.48 -3.93 1.78
N ASN A 253 14.55 -3.28 2.93
CA ASN A 253 15.79 -3.16 3.69
C ASN A 253 15.79 -4.15 4.85
N ALA A 254 16.49 -5.29 4.68
CA ALA A 254 16.51 -6.37 5.66
C ALA A 254 17.09 -5.97 7.03
N GLU A 255 17.97 -4.97 7.08
CA GLU A 255 18.51 -4.43 8.33
C GLU A 255 17.43 -3.64 9.08
N LEU A 256 16.77 -2.69 8.39
CA LEU A 256 15.73 -1.87 9.00
C LEU A 256 14.50 -2.69 9.40
N THR A 257 14.06 -3.64 8.56
CA THR A 257 12.91 -4.48 8.89
C THR A 257 13.19 -5.36 10.12
N ARG A 258 14.39 -5.91 10.23
CA ARG A 258 14.81 -6.71 11.39
C ARG A 258 14.97 -5.87 12.66
N ALA A 259 15.45 -4.64 12.53
CA ALA A 259 15.67 -3.75 13.65
C ALA A 259 14.37 -3.18 14.25
N PHE A 260 13.37 -2.93 13.40
CA PHE A 260 12.19 -2.18 13.81
C PHE A 260 10.90 -2.99 13.85
N LEU A 261 10.62 -3.86 12.86
CA LEU A 261 9.34 -4.54 12.79
C LEU A 261 9.19 -5.61 13.88
N ARG A 262 8.00 -5.68 14.48
CA ARG A 262 7.70 -6.65 15.55
C ARG A 262 7.61 -8.09 15.08
N GLY A 263 7.34 -8.33 13.81
CA GLY A 263 7.20 -9.65 13.23
C GLY A 263 8.07 -9.85 12.00
N PRO A 264 8.34 -11.10 11.60
CA PRO A 264 9.17 -11.38 10.45
C PRO A 264 8.52 -10.90 9.15
N LEU A 265 9.26 -10.11 8.37
CA LEU A 265 8.92 -9.74 7.02
C LEU A 265 9.92 -10.38 6.07
N THR A 266 9.54 -11.47 5.43
CA THR A 266 10.43 -12.22 4.54
C THR A 266 10.15 -11.99 3.07
N HIS A 267 8.93 -11.59 2.72
CA HIS A 267 8.45 -11.52 1.34
C HIS A 267 7.55 -10.29 1.15
N PRO A 268 8.13 -9.08 0.96
CA PRO A 268 7.33 -7.89 0.63
C PRO A 268 6.50 -8.10 -0.63
N ALA A 269 5.29 -7.55 -0.65
CA ALA A 269 4.42 -7.56 -1.83
C ALA A 269 4.66 -6.35 -2.75
N SER A 270 5.42 -5.36 -2.27
CA SER A 270 5.86 -4.18 -3.04
C SER A 270 7.06 -4.48 -3.92
N PRO A 271 7.38 -3.65 -4.92
CA PRO A 271 8.58 -3.80 -5.73
C PRO A 271 9.86 -3.46 -4.93
N PRO A 272 11.05 -3.97 -5.33
CA PRO A 272 12.29 -3.89 -4.55
C PRO A 272 12.94 -2.49 -4.53
N MET A 273 12.14 -1.45 -4.63
CA MET A 273 12.59 -0.05 -4.63
C MET A 273 12.50 0.64 -3.26
N ALA A 274 11.68 0.09 -2.36
CA ALA A 274 11.42 0.67 -1.03
C ALA A 274 12.49 0.24 -0.02
N THR A 275 13.66 0.89 -0.07
CA THR A 275 14.89 0.53 0.67
C THR A 275 15.20 1.47 1.85
N GLY A 276 14.27 2.38 2.19
CA GLY A 276 14.42 3.30 3.32
C GLY A 276 15.40 4.45 3.07
N ASP A 277 15.62 4.85 1.81
CA ASP A 277 16.61 5.86 1.49
C ASP A 277 16.24 7.22 2.10
N GLY A 278 14.99 7.67 1.92
CA GLY A 278 14.51 8.93 2.51
C GLY A 278 14.53 8.91 4.03
N LEU A 279 14.23 7.77 4.65
CA LEU A 279 14.34 7.58 6.09
C LEU A 279 15.77 7.85 6.56
N LYS A 280 16.76 7.24 5.92
CA LYS A 280 18.18 7.43 6.23
C LYS A 280 18.64 8.87 5.96
N LEU A 281 18.13 9.50 4.92
CA LEU A 281 18.43 10.90 4.61
C LEU A 281 17.91 11.82 5.72
N ALA A 282 16.67 11.63 6.16
CA ALA A 282 16.05 12.41 7.22
C ALA A 282 16.75 12.22 8.59
N GLN A 283 17.09 10.97 8.94
CA GLN A 283 17.83 10.69 10.19
C GLN A 283 19.19 11.40 10.25
N ARG A 284 19.90 11.51 9.12
CA ARG A 284 21.20 12.20 9.08
C ARG A 284 21.13 13.69 9.38
N VAL A 285 19.95 14.29 9.23
CA VAL A 285 19.70 15.70 9.57
C VAL A 285 18.89 15.87 10.86
N GLY A 286 18.78 14.80 11.66
CA GLY A 286 18.19 14.84 12.99
C GLY A 286 16.68 14.56 13.06
N ALA A 287 16.05 14.08 11.99
CA ALA A 287 14.60 13.80 12.04
C ALA A 287 14.26 12.64 12.99
N SER A 288 13.23 12.81 13.79
CA SER A 288 12.64 11.78 14.62
C SER A 288 11.76 10.83 13.81
N LEU A 289 11.57 9.61 14.32
CA LEU A 289 10.82 8.55 13.67
C LEU A 289 9.59 8.16 14.48
N GLY A 290 8.51 7.77 13.81
CA GLY A 290 7.28 7.25 14.40
C GLY A 290 6.80 5.97 13.73
N ASN A 291 5.96 5.20 14.41
CA ASN A 291 5.28 4.00 13.92
C ASN A 291 6.20 2.88 13.39
N MET A 292 7.47 2.87 13.75
CA MET A 292 8.51 2.02 13.15
C MET A 292 8.26 0.51 13.34
N THR A 293 7.42 0.12 14.28
CA THR A 293 7.18 -1.28 14.65
C THR A 293 6.16 -2.00 13.76
N SER A 294 5.52 -1.30 12.82
CA SER A 294 4.43 -1.84 12.02
C SER A 294 4.62 -1.61 10.51
N ALA A 295 3.81 -2.32 9.71
CA ALA A 295 3.77 -2.21 8.27
C ALA A 295 2.32 -2.36 7.78
N TRP A 296 2.06 -2.01 6.53
CA TRP A 296 0.84 -2.31 5.81
C TRP A 296 0.83 -3.81 5.45
N TRP A 297 0.53 -4.63 6.46
CA TRP A 297 0.63 -6.07 6.37
C TRP A 297 -0.37 -6.68 5.39
N ALA A 298 0.03 -7.72 4.69
CA ALA A 298 -0.84 -8.57 3.88
C ALA A 298 -0.30 -9.99 3.83
N PRO A 299 -1.14 -11.02 3.96
CA PRO A 299 -0.68 -12.40 3.74
C PRO A 299 -0.22 -12.56 2.29
N THR A 300 0.89 -13.27 2.10
CA THR A 300 1.51 -13.49 0.79
C THR A 300 1.85 -14.93 0.56
N ILE A 301 1.82 -15.33 -0.70
CA ILE A 301 2.44 -16.56 -1.21
C ILE A 301 3.60 -16.18 -2.14
N THR A 302 4.57 -17.06 -2.26
CA THR A 302 5.73 -16.81 -3.12
C THR A 302 5.86 -17.94 -4.16
N PRO A 303 5.14 -17.85 -5.29
CA PRO A 303 5.22 -18.84 -6.35
C PRO A 303 6.64 -18.99 -6.89
N THR A 304 7.06 -20.22 -7.17
CA THR A 304 8.35 -20.44 -7.83
C THR A 304 8.32 -19.89 -9.26
N GLY A 305 9.37 -19.18 -9.65
CA GLY A 305 9.49 -18.55 -10.98
C GLY A 305 8.94 -17.12 -11.06
N GLY A 306 8.27 -16.63 -10.02
CA GLY A 306 7.92 -15.20 -9.93
C GLY A 306 9.15 -14.37 -9.55
N ALA A 307 9.52 -13.40 -10.41
CA ALA A 307 10.63 -12.48 -10.13
C ALA A 307 10.26 -11.05 -10.50
N TRP A 308 10.87 -10.12 -9.79
CA TRP A 308 10.89 -8.71 -10.16
C TRP A 308 11.89 -8.47 -11.30
N PRO A 309 11.86 -7.31 -11.98
CA PRO A 309 12.82 -7.02 -13.07
C PRO A 309 14.29 -7.09 -12.67
N ASP A 310 14.61 -6.90 -11.40
CA ASP A 310 15.97 -7.01 -10.85
C ASP A 310 16.36 -8.45 -10.47
N GLY A 311 15.47 -9.43 -10.72
CA GLY A 311 15.68 -10.85 -10.41
C GLY A 311 15.33 -11.24 -8.97
N SER A 312 14.97 -10.31 -8.09
CA SER A 312 14.53 -10.63 -6.73
C SER A 312 13.17 -11.36 -6.74
N ARG A 313 12.94 -12.21 -5.72
CA ARG A 313 11.70 -13.01 -5.64
C ARG A 313 10.48 -12.12 -5.52
N ARG A 314 9.46 -12.42 -6.33
CA ARG A 314 8.16 -11.76 -6.28
C ARG A 314 7.17 -12.60 -5.48
N SER A 315 6.56 -11.99 -4.49
CA SER A 315 5.41 -12.54 -3.77
C SER A 315 4.10 -11.95 -4.31
N SER A 316 3.01 -12.67 -4.09
CA SER A 316 1.66 -12.23 -4.44
C SER A 316 0.83 -12.10 -3.16
N PRO A 317 0.15 -10.98 -2.92
CA PRO A 317 -0.81 -10.86 -1.84
C PRO A 317 -1.96 -11.85 -2.02
N VAL A 318 -2.39 -12.47 -0.94
CA VAL A 318 -3.53 -13.38 -0.87
C VAL A 318 -4.67 -12.66 -0.16
N LEU A 319 -5.44 -11.88 -0.89
CA LEU A 319 -6.45 -11.00 -0.32
C LEU A 319 -7.82 -11.68 -0.24
N ILE A 320 -8.28 -12.31 -1.32
CA ILE A 320 -9.55 -13.01 -1.42
C ILE A 320 -9.41 -14.53 -1.38
N GLU A 321 -8.35 -15.12 -1.86
CA GLU A 321 -8.22 -16.58 -1.96
C GLU A 321 -8.44 -17.27 -0.60
N ARG A 322 -7.95 -16.66 0.48
CA ARG A 322 -8.11 -17.17 1.85
C ARG A 322 -9.54 -17.05 2.38
N THR A 323 -10.35 -16.13 1.81
CA THR A 323 -11.71 -15.86 2.27
C THR A 323 -12.74 -16.75 1.59
N LEU A 324 -12.39 -17.40 0.49
CA LEU A 324 -13.31 -18.17 -0.35
C LEU A 324 -13.67 -19.53 0.28
N PRO A 325 -14.90 -20.05 0.04
CA PRO A 325 -15.38 -21.27 0.64
C PRO A 325 -14.58 -22.50 0.15
N GLY A 326 -14.28 -23.43 1.05
CA GLY A 326 -13.45 -24.62 0.76
C GLY A 326 -11.97 -24.40 0.98
N SER A 327 -11.60 -23.40 1.78
CA SER A 327 -10.24 -23.14 2.21
C SER A 327 -10.15 -22.84 3.71
N LEU A 328 -9.00 -23.11 4.32
CA LEU A 328 -8.65 -22.70 5.68
C LEU A 328 -7.13 -22.54 5.84
N MET A 329 -6.70 -21.81 6.87
CA MET A 329 -5.27 -21.67 7.19
C MET A 329 -4.92 -22.48 8.44
N VAL A 330 -3.78 -23.19 8.38
CA VAL A 330 -3.26 -23.95 9.51
C VAL A 330 -1.79 -23.66 9.78
N ASN A 331 -1.38 -23.81 11.03
CA ASN A 331 0.01 -23.76 11.47
C ASN A 331 0.69 -25.15 11.42
N ARG A 332 1.94 -25.24 11.91
CA ARG A 332 2.73 -26.49 11.97
C ARG A 332 2.06 -27.62 12.76
N LEU A 333 1.15 -27.30 13.67
CA LEU A 333 0.36 -28.28 14.43
C LEU A 333 -0.93 -28.72 13.71
N GLY A 334 -1.13 -28.32 12.46
CA GLY A 334 -2.35 -28.57 11.70
C GLY A 334 -3.58 -27.84 12.23
N LYS A 335 -3.41 -26.85 13.11
CA LYS A 335 -4.50 -26.12 13.77
C LYS A 335 -4.81 -24.80 13.06
N ARG A 336 -6.10 -24.50 12.88
CA ARG A 336 -6.57 -23.16 12.54
C ARG A 336 -6.18 -22.18 13.66
N PHE A 337 -5.89 -20.94 13.32
CA PHE A 337 -5.40 -19.95 14.28
C PHE A 337 -6.03 -18.54 14.11
N CYS A 338 -6.95 -18.37 13.18
CA CYS A 338 -7.62 -17.09 12.95
C CYS A 338 -8.91 -17.24 12.11
N ASN A 339 -9.71 -16.17 12.02
CA ASN A 339 -10.70 -15.99 10.96
C ASN A 339 -9.97 -15.67 9.66
N GLU A 340 -9.97 -16.61 8.73
CA GLU A 340 -9.29 -16.44 7.45
C GLU A 340 -9.92 -15.33 6.58
N ALA A 341 -11.18 -14.99 6.81
CA ALA A 341 -11.89 -13.96 6.05
C ALA A 341 -11.72 -12.55 6.63
N THR A 342 -11.19 -12.39 7.83
CA THR A 342 -10.96 -11.06 8.42
C THR A 342 -10.03 -10.19 7.57
N ASN A 343 -9.97 -8.89 7.84
CA ASN A 343 -9.12 -7.99 7.07
C ASN A 343 -7.65 -8.44 7.09
N TYR A 344 -7.02 -8.31 5.95
CA TYR A 344 -5.70 -8.88 5.71
C TYR A 344 -4.58 -8.25 6.56
N SER A 345 -4.72 -6.97 6.94
CA SER A 345 -3.70 -6.29 7.74
C SER A 345 -3.74 -6.76 9.21
N ALA A 346 -4.93 -6.96 9.77
CA ALA A 346 -5.10 -7.45 11.15
C ALA A 346 -4.55 -8.87 11.37
N LEU A 347 -4.49 -9.68 10.32
CA LEU A 347 -3.93 -11.04 10.39
C LEU A 347 -2.49 -11.09 10.88
N ALA A 348 -1.73 -10.01 10.75
CA ALA A 348 -0.37 -9.93 11.31
C ALA A 348 -0.34 -10.26 12.80
N GLY A 349 -1.34 -9.86 13.57
CA GLY A 349 -1.46 -10.20 14.99
C GLY A 349 -1.54 -11.71 15.25
N ALA A 350 -2.22 -12.45 14.37
CA ALA A 350 -2.31 -13.91 14.48
C ALA A 350 -1.04 -14.60 13.99
N PHE A 351 -0.46 -14.18 12.86
CA PHE A 351 0.77 -14.77 12.33
C PHE A 351 1.99 -14.51 13.22
N HIS A 352 2.07 -13.32 13.81
CA HIS A 352 3.19 -12.89 14.64
C HIS A 352 2.94 -13.14 16.15
N GLN A 353 2.11 -14.12 16.49
CA GLN A 353 1.96 -14.58 17.86
C GLN A 353 3.23 -15.31 18.28
N PHE A 354 3.93 -14.77 19.28
CA PHE A 354 5.14 -15.37 19.83
C PHE A 354 4.78 -16.36 20.95
N ASP A 355 5.34 -17.56 20.88
CA ASP A 355 5.22 -18.58 21.95
C ASP A 355 6.48 -18.57 22.82
N PRO A 356 6.38 -18.11 24.08
CA PRO A 356 7.54 -18.06 24.98
C PRO A 356 8.08 -19.44 25.37
N ASN A 357 7.26 -20.51 25.28
CA ASN A 357 7.69 -21.85 25.65
C ASN A 357 8.60 -22.48 24.60
N THR A 358 8.30 -22.26 23.34
CA THR A 358 9.13 -22.74 22.22
C THR A 358 10.14 -21.69 21.74
N TYR A 359 10.00 -20.45 22.23
CA TYR A 359 10.78 -19.27 21.83
C TYR A 359 10.76 -19.05 20.31
N ASP A 360 9.57 -19.20 19.71
CA ASP A 360 9.35 -19.14 18.27
C ASP A 360 7.96 -18.57 17.97
N TRP A 361 7.66 -18.31 16.70
CA TRP A 361 6.35 -17.89 16.23
C TRP A 361 5.39 -19.07 16.23
N ALA A 362 4.32 -19.01 17.05
CA ALA A 362 3.39 -20.13 17.27
C ALA A 362 2.72 -20.59 15.97
N ASN A 363 2.42 -19.64 15.06
CA ASN A 363 1.65 -19.89 13.85
C ASN A 363 2.50 -19.86 12.56
N LEU A 364 3.83 -19.94 12.68
CA LEU A 364 4.73 -20.09 11.55
C LEU A 364 5.53 -21.40 11.67
N PRO A 365 5.76 -22.10 10.54
CA PRO A 365 5.20 -21.89 9.20
C PRO A 365 3.68 -22.12 9.18
N ALA A 366 3.01 -21.45 8.20
CA ALA A 366 1.58 -21.59 7.97
C ALA A 366 1.28 -21.97 6.51
N TRP A 367 0.14 -22.59 6.31
CA TRP A 367 -0.32 -23.03 4.99
C TRP A 367 -1.78 -22.65 4.77
N LEU A 368 -2.10 -22.22 3.56
CA LEU A 368 -3.47 -22.18 3.04
C LEU A 368 -3.78 -23.57 2.47
N ILE A 369 -4.78 -24.24 3.05
CA ILE A 369 -5.25 -25.58 2.66
C ILE A 369 -6.56 -25.44 1.90
N PHE A 370 -6.71 -26.15 0.79
CA PHE A 370 -7.94 -26.18 0.00
C PHE A 370 -8.07 -27.52 -0.75
N ASP A 371 -9.23 -27.77 -1.33
CA ASP A 371 -9.53 -29.03 -2.02
C ASP A 371 -9.71 -28.87 -3.54
N ALA A 372 -10.03 -29.95 -4.24
CA ALA A 372 -10.21 -29.96 -5.69
C ALA A 372 -11.41 -29.11 -6.14
N ASP A 373 -12.49 -29.05 -5.36
CA ASP A 373 -13.65 -28.21 -5.67
C ASP A 373 -13.30 -26.74 -5.62
N TYR A 374 -12.54 -26.33 -4.59
CA TYR A 374 -11.98 -24.98 -4.50
C TYR A 374 -11.09 -24.68 -5.72
N LYS A 375 -10.09 -25.53 -6.01
CA LYS A 375 -9.12 -25.30 -7.09
C LYS A 375 -9.77 -25.23 -8.46
N SER A 376 -10.86 -25.97 -8.68
CA SER A 376 -11.60 -25.94 -9.93
C SER A 376 -12.31 -24.61 -10.19
N ARG A 377 -12.68 -23.88 -9.13
CA ARG A 377 -13.50 -22.65 -9.20
C ARG A 377 -12.69 -21.37 -9.04
N TYR A 378 -11.64 -21.41 -8.23
CA TYR A 378 -10.95 -20.19 -7.80
C TYR A 378 -9.47 -20.22 -8.19
N ALA A 379 -8.96 -19.03 -8.53
CA ALA A 379 -7.52 -18.82 -8.70
C ALA A 379 -6.79 -18.90 -7.37
N VAL A 380 -5.51 -19.27 -7.40
CA VAL A 380 -4.60 -19.18 -6.25
C VAL A 380 -3.37 -18.40 -6.71
N GLY A 381 -3.28 -17.13 -6.33
CA GLY A 381 -2.27 -16.23 -6.86
C GLY A 381 -2.25 -16.24 -8.40
N PRO A 382 -1.10 -16.51 -9.05
CA PRO A 382 -1.03 -16.56 -10.51
C PRO A 382 -1.60 -17.85 -11.14
N ALA A 383 -1.96 -18.87 -10.35
CA ALA A 383 -2.54 -20.10 -10.86
C ALA A 383 -4.05 -19.91 -11.17
N PRO A 384 -4.48 -20.07 -12.44
CA PRO A 384 -5.89 -19.89 -12.79
C PRO A 384 -6.79 -21.00 -12.19
N PRO A 385 -8.12 -20.81 -12.16
CA PRO A 385 -9.04 -21.88 -11.85
C PRO A 385 -8.85 -23.09 -12.79
N GLY A 386 -9.21 -24.29 -12.32
CA GLY A 386 -9.12 -25.52 -13.08
C GLY A 386 -8.40 -26.65 -12.34
N PRO A 387 -8.45 -27.89 -12.85
CA PRO A 387 -7.91 -29.07 -12.15
C PRO A 387 -6.39 -29.12 -12.08
N GLU A 388 -5.71 -28.41 -12.97
CA GLU A 388 -4.25 -28.39 -13.00
C GLU A 388 -3.68 -27.48 -11.90
N ALA A 389 -2.67 -27.96 -11.19
CA ALA A 389 -1.94 -27.21 -10.20
C ALA A 389 -0.45 -27.15 -10.56
N PRO A 390 0.16 -25.94 -10.61
CA PRO A 390 1.59 -25.80 -10.84
C PRO A 390 2.39 -26.44 -9.68
N ALA A 391 3.64 -26.80 -9.94
CA ALA A 391 4.49 -27.54 -9.01
C ALA A 391 4.72 -26.86 -7.64
N TRP A 392 4.52 -25.55 -7.55
CA TRP A 392 4.64 -24.80 -6.30
C TRP A 392 3.40 -24.96 -5.39
N ILE A 393 2.28 -25.50 -5.88
CA ILE A 393 1.12 -25.90 -5.09
C ILE A 393 1.30 -27.38 -4.73
N VAL A 394 1.54 -27.67 -3.46
CA VAL A 394 1.67 -29.05 -2.98
C VAL A 394 0.31 -29.72 -3.03
N SER A 395 0.23 -30.94 -3.59
CA SER A 395 -1.03 -31.71 -3.67
C SER A 395 -0.85 -33.10 -3.11
N ALA A 396 -1.93 -33.71 -2.59
CA ALA A 396 -1.92 -35.08 -2.10
C ALA A 396 -3.33 -35.71 -2.16
N PRO A 397 -3.44 -37.07 -2.23
CA PRO A 397 -4.72 -37.75 -2.31
C PRO A 397 -5.51 -37.76 -0.99
N SER A 398 -4.86 -37.44 0.15
CA SER A 398 -5.49 -37.36 1.46
C SER A 398 -4.87 -36.26 2.32
N LEU A 399 -5.56 -35.82 3.38
CA LEU A 399 -5.05 -34.83 4.32
C LEU A 399 -3.80 -35.34 5.07
N ALA A 400 -3.78 -36.62 5.49
CA ALA A 400 -2.60 -37.20 6.13
C ALA A 400 -1.39 -37.21 5.19
N ALA A 401 -1.58 -37.56 3.91
CA ALA A 401 -0.50 -37.52 2.92
C ALA A 401 -0.05 -36.08 2.63
N LEU A 402 -0.98 -35.12 2.62
CA LEU A 402 -0.67 -33.69 2.47
C LEU A 402 0.17 -33.18 3.64
N ALA A 403 -0.27 -33.49 4.88
CA ALA A 403 0.46 -33.13 6.10
C ALA A 403 1.91 -33.63 6.09
N GLY A 404 2.12 -34.89 5.67
CA GLY A 404 3.47 -35.43 5.53
C GLY A 404 4.33 -34.69 4.50
N ARG A 405 3.74 -34.21 3.39
CA ARG A 405 4.46 -33.43 2.36
C ARG A 405 4.85 -32.03 2.80
N ILE A 406 4.00 -31.39 3.62
CA ILE A 406 4.25 -30.02 4.08
C ILE A 406 4.90 -29.95 5.47
N GLY A 407 5.10 -31.08 6.12
CA GLY A 407 5.74 -31.15 7.44
C GLY A 407 4.87 -30.61 8.58
N CYS A 408 3.54 -30.78 8.48
CA CYS A 408 2.63 -30.41 9.56
C CYS A 408 2.06 -31.66 10.27
N ASP A 409 1.50 -31.47 11.48
CA ASP A 409 0.87 -32.57 12.22
C ASP A 409 -0.38 -33.09 11.50
N ALA A 410 -0.38 -34.40 11.16
CA ALA A 410 -1.45 -35.01 10.37
C ALA A 410 -2.75 -35.13 11.16
N ALA A 411 -2.68 -35.52 12.44
CA ALA A 411 -3.86 -35.66 13.27
C ALA A 411 -4.51 -34.31 13.55
N GLY A 412 -3.70 -33.27 13.78
CA GLY A 412 -4.18 -31.90 13.94
C GLY A 412 -4.85 -31.35 12.67
N LEU A 413 -4.28 -31.62 11.49
CA LEU A 413 -4.87 -31.19 10.22
C LEU A 413 -6.22 -31.88 9.96
N GLU A 414 -6.29 -33.21 10.13
CA GLU A 414 -7.53 -33.97 9.94
C GLU A 414 -8.62 -33.51 10.91
N ALA A 415 -8.27 -33.31 12.18
CA ALA A 415 -9.21 -32.83 13.22
C ALA A 415 -9.71 -31.41 12.90
N SER A 416 -8.82 -30.51 12.46
CA SER A 416 -9.17 -29.13 12.09
C SER A 416 -10.12 -29.10 10.89
N VAL A 417 -9.83 -29.88 9.84
CA VAL A 417 -10.70 -29.97 8.66
C VAL A 417 -12.06 -30.59 9.00
N ALA A 418 -12.08 -31.68 9.77
CA ALA A 418 -13.34 -32.32 10.19
C ALA A 418 -14.23 -31.36 10.99
N ARG A 419 -13.64 -30.63 11.97
CA ARG A 419 -14.35 -29.63 12.78
C ARG A 419 -14.85 -28.46 11.93
N PHE A 420 -14.00 -27.90 11.07
CA PHE A 420 -14.39 -26.81 10.15
C PHE A 420 -15.51 -27.26 9.19
N ASN A 421 -15.44 -28.47 8.65
CA ASN A 421 -16.45 -29.01 7.77
C ASN A 421 -17.83 -29.14 8.46
N SER A 422 -17.85 -29.57 9.74
CA SER A 422 -19.10 -29.61 10.52
C SER A 422 -19.70 -28.22 10.67
N HIS A 423 -18.90 -27.23 11.07
CA HIS A 423 -19.33 -25.84 11.24
C HIS A 423 -19.77 -25.20 9.92
N ALA A 424 -19.04 -25.43 8.84
CA ALA A 424 -19.38 -24.91 7.52
C ALA A 424 -20.73 -25.43 6.99
N MET A 425 -21.09 -26.70 7.31
CA MET A 425 -22.40 -27.26 6.99
C MET A 425 -23.54 -26.63 7.81
N GLU A 426 -23.25 -26.19 9.02
CA GLU A 426 -24.21 -25.47 9.86
C GLU A 426 -24.30 -23.96 9.48
N GLY A 427 -23.45 -23.49 8.56
CA GLY A 427 -23.42 -22.12 8.08
C GLY A 427 -22.83 -21.12 9.10
N ARG A 428 -22.05 -21.57 10.07
CA ARG A 428 -21.42 -20.75 11.12
C ARG A 428 -20.03 -21.25 11.45
N ASP A 429 -19.18 -20.39 12.04
CA ASP A 429 -17.84 -20.73 12.53
C ASP A 429 -17.68 -20.32 14.00
N PRO A 430 -18.06 -21.19 14.97
CA PRO A 430 -17.95 -20.87 16.39
C PRO A 430 -16.51 -20.67 16.89
N ASP A 431 -15.51 -21.11 16.12
CA ASP A 431 -14.11 -21.01 16.54
C ASP A 431 -13.53 -19.60 16.33
N PHE A 432 -13.89 -18.95 15.21
CA PHE A 432 -13.29 -17.66 14.83
C PHE A 432 -14.28 -16.65 14.25
N GLY A 433 -15.58 -16.98 14.16
CA GLY A 433 -16.63 -16.09 13.65
C GLY A 433 -16.55 -15.80 12.15
N ARG A 434 -15.90 -16.69 11.36
CA ARG A 434 -15.79 -16.49 9.90
C ARG A 434 -17.17 -16.49 9.25
N GLY A 435 -17.45 -15.44 8.45
CA GLY A 435 -18.73 -15.27 7.77
C GLY A 435 -19.78 -14.50 8.58
N GLU A 436 -19.47 -14.02 9.78
CA GLU A 436 -20.39 -13.26 10.63
C GLU A 436 -20.38 -11.75 10.29
N SER A 437 -19.25 -11.21 9.84
CA SER A 437 -19.15 -9.79 9.51
C SER A 437 -19.54 -9.50 8.06
N ALA A 438 -20.07 -8.29 7.80
CA ALA A 438 -20.30 -7.82 6.44
C ALA A 438 -19.00 -7.75 5.62
N TYR A 439 -17.86 -7.50 6.28
CA TYR A 439 -16.55 -7.55 5.65
C TYR A 439 -16.24 -8.96 5.12
N ASP A 440 -16.39 -10.00 5.94
CA ASP A 440 -16.14 -11.39 5.54
C ASP A 440 -16.99 -11.80 4.33
N ILE A 441 -18.28 -11.39 4.36
CA ILE A 441 -19.24 -11.66 3.29
C ILE A 441 -18.88 -10.92 2.01
N PHE A 442 -18.44 -9.65 2.13
CA PHE A 442 -18.04 -8.85 0.97
C PHE A 442 -16.86 -9.47 0.22
N TYR A 443 -15.87 -9.97 0.93
CA TYR A 443 -14.67 -10.59 0.36
C TYR A 443 -14.83 -12.08 0.03
N GLY A 444 -15.99 -12.66 0.33
CA GLY A 444 -16.35 -14.03 -0.06
C GLY A 444 -16.77 -14.15 -1.52
N ASP A 445 -17.19 -15.34 -1.90
CA ASP A 445 -17.84 -15.61 -3.19
C ASP A 445 -19.26 -15.02 -3.20
N ARG A 446 -19.42 -13.84 -3.78
CA ARG A 446 -20.68 -13.09 -3.82
C ARG A 446 -21.78 -13.74 -4.69
N SER A 447 -21.45 -14.78 -5.45
CA SER A 447 -22.46 -15.61 -6.11
C SER A 447 -23.23 -16.52 -5.13
N ARG A 448 -22.76 -16.60 -3.86
CA ARG A 448 -23.37 -17.37 -2.79
C ARG A 448 -23.92 -16.45 -1.69
N PRO A 449 -25.08 -16.77 -1.10
CA PRO A 449 -25.70 -15.89 -0.12
C PRO A 449 -24.98 -15.95 1.25
N GLY A 450 -24.78 -14.79 1.88
CA GLY A 450 -24.32 -14.65 3.27
C GLY A 450 -23.03 -15.43 3.58
N ALA A 451 -23.01 -16.11 4.73
CA ALA A 451 -21.85 -16.88 5.19
C ALA A 451 -21.41 -17.99 4.23
N ALA A 452 -22.30 -18.51 3.36
CA ALA A 452 -21.94 -19.52 2.37
C ALA A 452 -20.95 -19.01 1.32
N GLY A 453 -20.81 -17.68 1.18
CA GLY A 453 -19.80 -17.05 0.34
C GLY A 453 -18.38 -17.23 0.88
N THR A 454 -18.21 -17.54 2.15
CA THR A 454 -16.89 -17.74 2.76
C THR A 454 -16.77 -19.07 3.50
N LEU A 455 -17.87 -19.70 3.92
CA LEU A 455 -17.86 -21.02 4.55
C LEU A 455 -18.23 -22.10 3.53
N GLY A 456 -17.37 -23.11 3.41
CA GLY A 456 -17.60 -24.28 2.57
C GLY A 456 -16.69 -25.42 3.00
N PRO A 457 -17.21 -26.67 3.02
CA PRO A 457 -16.43 -27.83 3.48
C PRO A 457 -15.34 -28.19 2.47
N LEU A 458 -14.19 -28.69 2.98
CA LEU A 458 -13.10 -29.31 2.21
C LEU A 458 -13.31 -30.82 2.21
N ARG A 459 -13.70 -31.42 1.06
CA ARG A 459 -14.08 -32.84 1.00
C ARG A 459 -13.53 -33.59 -0.20
N THR A 460 -13.17 -32.88 -1.28
CA THR A 460 -12.91 -33.49 -2.58
C THR A 460 -11.40 -33.57 -2.83
N ALA A 461 -10.87 -34.80 -2.86
CA ALA A 461 -9.48 -35.03 -3.21
C ALA A 461 -9.21 -34.70 -4.71
N PRO A 462 -7.97 -34.34 -5.08
CA PRO A 462 -6.84 -34.12 -4.21
C PRO A 462 -6.96 -32.87 -3.33
N PHE A 463 -6.27 -32.90 -2.18
CA PHE A 463 -6.11 -31.74 -1.29
C PHE A 463 -4.84 -31.01 -1.62
N TYR A 464 -4.84 -29.70 -1.42
CA TYR A 464 -3.74 -28.81 -1.79
C TYR A 464 -3.29 -27.94 -0.62
N ALA A 465 -2.01 -27.55 -0.65
CA ALA A 465 -1.44 -26.61 0.30
C ALA A 465 -0.49 -25.63 -0.41
N VAL A 466 -0.54 -24.37 0.02
CA VAL A 466 0.48 -23.37 -0.33
C VAL A 466 1.04 -22.75 0.95
N PRO A 467 2.38 -22.58 1.07
CA PRO A 467 2.94 -21.81 2.18
C PRO A 467 2.44 -20.38 2.13
N ILE A 468 1.98 -19.87 3.27
CA ILE A 468 1.50 -18.50 3.42
C ILE A 468 2.25 -17.81 4.56
N THR A 469 2.70 -16.59 4.34
CA THR A 469 3.40 -15.77 5.32
C THR A 469 2.84 -14.37 5.34
N MET A 470 3.22 -13.57 6.35
CA MET A 470 2.94 -12.13 6.29
C MET A 470 4.00 -11.44 5.44
N GLY A 471 3.54 -10.83 4.36
CA GLY A 471 4.25 -9.82 3.60
C GLY A 471 3.78 -8.42 3.99
N ALA A 472 4.26 -7.41 3.25
CA ALA A 472 3.83 -6.03 3.41
C ALA A 472 3.60 -5.36 2.06
N LEU A 473 2.57 -4.53 1.98
CA LEU A 473 2.32 -3.63 0.85
C LEU A 473 3.24 -2.40 0.92
N GLY A 474 3.79 -2.13 2.11
CA GLY A 474 4.71 -1.06 2.44
C GLY A 474 4.89 -0.98 3.96
N THR A 475 5.80 -0.15 4.45
CA THR A 475 5.91 0.18 5.88
C THR A 475 5.07 1.42 6.19
N ASN A 476 4.56 1.52 7.41
CA ASN A 476 3.84 2.71 7.90
C ASN A 476 4.64 3.52 8.92
N GLY A 477 5.82 3.03 9.30
CA GLY A 477 6.80 3.79 10.05
C GLY A 477 7.62 4.71 9.16
N GLY A 478 7.98 5.87 9.69
CA GLY A 478 8.73 6.88 8.95
C GLY A 478 9.07 8.12 9.76
N VAL A 479 9.38 9.19 9.07
CA VAL A 479 9.68 10.51 9.63
C VAL A 479 8.45 11.08 10.33
N ARG A 480 8.57 11.49 11.60
CA ARG A 480 7.51 12.25 12.28
C ARG A 480 7.37 13.63 11.65
N THR A 481 6.13 14.03 11.47
CA THR A 481 5.79 15.33 10.88
C THR A 481 4.73 16.05 11.70
N ASP A 482 4.64 17.35 11.49
CA ASP A 482 3.51 18.14 11.93
C ASP A 482 2.32 18.02 10.94
N PRO A 483 1.16 18.64 11.23
CA PRO A 483 -0.02 18.65 10.35
C PRO A 483 0.20 19.23 8.93
N ARG A 484 1.32 19.91 8.71
CA ARG A 484 1.71 20.48 7.40
C ARG A 484 2.71 19.61 6.65
N GLY A 485 3.06 18.44 7.20
CA GLY A 485 4.04 17.51 6.64
C GLY A 485 5.49 17.94 6.84
N ARG A 486 5.78 18.95 7.71
CA ARG A 486 7.15 19.34 8.04
C ARG A 486 7.78 18.30 8.96
N ALA A 487 9.01 17.88 8.65
CA ALA A 487 9.74 16.93 9.48
C ALA A 487 10.07 17.51 10.86
N LEU A 488 9.95 16.70 11.89
CA LEU A 488 10.22 17.06 13.28
C LEU A 488 11.52 16.38 13.77
N ASP A 489 12.23 17.07 14.63
CA ASP A 489 13.37 16.52 15.37
C ASP A 489 12.92 15.77 16.65
N PRO A 490 13.83 15.21 17.48
CA PRO A 490 13.47 14.52 18.71
C PRO A 490 12.80 15.38 19.78
N ASP A 491 13.01 16.68 19.75
CA ASP A 491 12.41 17.64 20.68
C ASP A 491 11.02 18.12 20.19
N GLY A 492 10.61 17.71 18.98
CA GLY A 492 9.36 18.09 18.35
C GLY A 492 9.44 19.40 17.58
N GLU A 493 10.64 19.96 17.43
CA GLU A 493 10.85 21.18 16.67
C GLU A 493 10.95 20.89 15.17
N VAL A 494 10.56 21.85 14.35
CA VAL A 494 10.54 21.70 12.89
C VAL A 494 11.97 21.74 12.33
N ILE A 495 12.34 20.72 11.55
CA ILE A 495 13.52 20.78 10.70
C ILE A 495 13.22 21.64 9.51
N GLU A 496 13.71 22.86 9.52
CA GLU A 496 13.43 23.86 8.52
C GLU A 496 13.80 23.40 7.10
N GLY A 497 12.85 23.56 6.15
CA GLY A 497 13.03 23.16 4.75
C GLY A 497 12.87 21.68 4.45
N LEU A 498 12.54 20.84 5.43
CA LEU A 498 12.33 19.41 5.22
C LEU A 498 10.86 19.01 5.43
N TYR A 499 10.32 18.23 4.48
CA TYR A 499 8.97 17.68 4.50
C TYR A 499 9.00 16.18 4.21
N ALA A 500 7.95 15.47 4.61
CA ALA A 500 7.76 14.06 4.25
C ALA A 500 6.29 13.76 3.92
N ALA A 501 6.05 12.87 2.93
CA ALA A 501 4.74 12.42 2.53
C ALA A 501 4.77 10.97 2.01
N GLY A 502 3.67 10.24 2.13
CA GLY A 502 3.59 8.82 1.80
C GLY A 502 4.35 7.94 2.79
N ASN A 503 4.76 6.72 2.40
CA ASN A 503 5.30 5.73 3.34
C ASN A 503 6.67 6.09 3.95
N VAL A 504 7.33 7.15 3.55
CA VAL A 504 8.52 7.68 4.23
C VAL A 504 8.15 8.53 5.45
N MET A 505 6.92 9.03 5.52
CA MET A 505 6.32 9.71 6.66
C MET A 505 5.74 8.68 7.64
N ALA A 506 5.84 8.91 8.93
CA ALA A 506 5.08 8.17 9.92
C ALA A 506 3.59 8.35 9.62
N ALA A 507 2.88 7.24 9.42
CA ALA A 507 1.50 7.28 8.95
C ALA A 507 0.61 8.09 9.92
N PRO A 508 -0.23 9.02 9.43
CA PRO A 508 -1.13 9.81 10.27
C PRO A 508 -2.18 8.95 10.99
N THR A 509 -2.38 7.73 10.52
CA THR A 509 -3.31 6.75 11.08
C THR A 509 -2.62 5.74 12.02
N GLY A 510 -1.38 6.00 12.43
CA GLY A 510 -0.61 5.10 13.26
C GLY A 510 -0.39 3.74 12.58
N SER A 511 -0.66 2.65 13.31
CA SER A 511 -0.63 1.29 12.77
C SER A 511 -1.96 0.82 12.15
N VAL A 512 -2.98 1.69 12.12
CA VAL A 512 -4.35 1.34 11.69
C VAL A 512 -4.47 1.33 10.18
N TYR A 513 -4.92 0.21 9.63
CA TYR A 513 -5.36 0.09 8.24
C TYR A 513 -6.90 0.13 8.19
N ALA A 514 -7.47 1.32 8.04
CA ALA A 514 -8.89 1.59 8.25
C ALA A 514 -9.82 0.97 7.18
N GLY A 515 -9.35 0.90 5.93
CA GLY A 515 -10.13 0.43 4.79
C GLY A 515 -9.29 0.35 3.53
N ALA A 516 -9.87 -0.13 2.43
CA ALA A 516 -9.17 -0.21 1.15
C ALA A 516 -8.69 1.17 0.70
N GLY A 517 -7.40 1.26 0.38
CA GLY A 517 -6.76 2.53 0.01
C GLY A 517 -6.20 3.33 1.19
N GLY A 518 -6.18 2.76 2.41
CA GLY A 518 -5.64 3.40 3.62
C GLY A 518 -4.15 3.76 3.56
N THR A 519 -3.44 3.34 2.54
CA THR A 519 -2.07 3.79 2.21
C THR A 519 -2.07 4.98 1.25
N LEU A 520 -2.86 4.91 0.17
CA LEU A 520 -2.86 5.93 -0.89
C LEU A 520 -3.60 7.19 -0.45
N GLY A 521 -4.64 7.06 0.40
CA GLY A 521 -5.36 8.21 0.96
C GLY A 521 -4.41 9.19 1.67
N PRO A 522 -3.73 8.76 2.75
CA PRO A 522 -2.74 9.60 3.43
C PRO A 522 -1.60 10.06 2.52
N ALA A 523 -1.14 9.21 1.60
CA ALA A 523 -0.04 9.54 0.69
C ALA A 523 -0.38 10.70 -0.25
N LEU A 524 -1.57 10.71 -0.86
CA LEU A 524 -2.04 11.80 -1.71
C LEU A 524 -2.34 13.05 -0.90
N THR A 525 -2.99 12.90 0.25
CA THR A 525 -3.36 14.02 1.13
C THR A 525 -2.14 14.79 1.60
N PHE A 526 -1.17 14.10 2.21
CA PHE A 526 0.06 14.75 2.67
C PHE A 526 0.98 15.17 1.52
N GLY A 527 0.90 14.53 0.35
CA GLY A 527 1.51 15.03 -0.87
C GLY A 527 1.01 16.44 -1.20
N VAL A 528 -0.32 16.62 -1.26
CA VAL A 528 -0.95 17.93 -1.53
C VAL A 528 -0.65 18.94 -0.43
N ILE A 529 -0.80 18.56 0.85
CA ILE A 529 -0.54 19.44 2.00
C ILE A 529 0.91 19.93 1.99
N SER A 530 1.88 19.01 1.89
CA SER A 530 3.31 19.34 1.91
C SER A 530 3.70 20.20 0.69
N GLY A 531 3.17 19.86 -0.48
CA GLY A 531 3.42 20.62 -1.70
C GLY A 531 2.96 22.08 -1.62
N ARG A 532 1.72 22.29 -1.20
CA ARG A 532 1.16 23.65 -1.00
C ARG A 532 1.91 24.43 0.06
N HIS A 533 2.18 23.80 1.20
CA HIS A 533 2.87 24.49 2.30
C HIS A 533 4.31 24.86 1.93
N ALA A 534 5.05 23.94 1.32
CA ALA A 534 6.42 24.21 0.86
C ALA A 534 6.48 25.38 -0.13
N ALA A 535 5.52 25.44 -1.08
CA ALA A 535 5.44 26.51 -2.06
C ALA A 535 5.14 27.90 -1.47
N GLN A 536 4.43 27.95 -0.34
CA GLN A 536 4.06 29.21 0.34
C GLN A 536 5.13 29.71 1.31
N ARG A 537 6.14 28.90 1.61
CA ARG A 537 7.22 29.27 2.51
C ARG A 537 8.07 30.40 1.93
N SER A 538 8.52 31.32 2.77
CA SER A 538 9.52 32.31 2.40
C SER A 538 10.84 31.62 2.02
N ASN A 539 11.60 32.19 1.11
CA ASN A 539 12.89 31.65 0.73
C ASN A 539 13.82 31.51 1.95
N VAL A 540 14.54 30.42 2.05
CA VAL A 540 15.61 30.27 3.02
C VAL A 540 16.65 31.34 2.69
N SER A 541 16.98 32.21 3.67
CA SER A 541 17.98 33.26 3.44
C SER A 541 19.34 32.62 3.20
N THR A 542 19.75 32.54 1.96
CA THR A 542 21.14 32.17 1.59
C THR A 542 22.06 33.36 1.83
N HIS A 543 22.33 33.65 3.10
CA HIS A 543 23.28 34.71 3.47
C HIS A 543 24.69 34.13 3.57
N SER A 544 25.29 33.66 2.45
CA SER A 544 26.76 33.45 2.37
C SER A 544 27.31 32.87 1.06
N LEU A 545 26.61 32.94 -0.06
CA LEU A 545 27.21 32.45 -1.32
C LEU A 545 28.20 33.40 -1.99
N HIS A 546 28.55 34.55 -1.39
CA HIS A 546 29.44 35.57 -2.01
C HIS A 546 30.60 36.06 -1.16
N GLN A 547 31.06 35.31 -0.14
CA GLN A 547 32.26 35.72 0.61
C GLN A 547 33.23 34.56 0.84
N SER A 548 33.90 34.09 -0.22
CA SER A 548 35.21 33.39 -0.08
C SER A 548 35.94 33.30 -1.42
N GLU A 549 36.09 34.43 -2.10
CA GLU A 549 37.16 34.61 -3.08
C GLU A 549 37.85 35.97 -2.81
N THR A 550 38.67 35.99 -1.77
CA THR A 550 39.72 36.97 -1.69
C THR A 550 41.03 36.22 -1.77
N PRO A 551 41.84 36.40 -2.82
CA PRO A 551 43.16 35.77 -2.85
C PRO A 551 44.05 36.52 -1.87
N ALA A 552 44.69 35.74 -0.99
CA ALA A 552 45.80 36.28 -0.17
C ALA A 552 46.93 36.68 -1.08
N THR A 553 47.28 37.99 -1.03
CA THR A 553 48.54 38.55 -1.54
C THR A 553 49.70 38.12 -0.68
#